data_c9641a5f78c5689f20c960e8f6138cd9
#
_entry.id   c9641a5f78c5689f20c960e8f6138cd9
#
_cell.length_a   1.000
_cell.length_b   1.000
_cell.length_c   1.000
_cell.angle_alpha   90.00
_cell.angle_beta   90.00
_cell.angle_gamma   90.00
#
_symmetry.space_group_name_H-M   'P 1'
#
loop_
_entity.id
_entity.type
_entity.pdbx_description
1 polymer ?
#
loop_
_entity_poly.entity_id
_entity_poly.type
_entity_poly.pdbx_seq_one_letter_code
_entity_poly.pdbx_strand_id
1 'polypeptide(L)'
;MPKNPLLTLVTESIDIKTPVDSVFTYFARPEHVSDQIKNDMVGMTVIPMDIKEGMGVGTTFRIIGDFSGKRLEWDCETTEFVRNEKIVAKQFKGPFKRWQITNEFKSLGDNLTRITMSVDYEMPFGPLGAILDKAKFGKSAAKGMETALYNVKGLLEGNGSIPVYITLDAYQKLLAEKKKMNNVPVSTALTAILEKYSEMEATSETK
;
A
#
# COMPACT_ATOMS: atom_id res chain seq x y z
N MET A 1 -11.98 -23.27 -20.22
CA MET A 1 -13.20 -22.61 -19.72
C MET A 1 -13.36 -21.31 -20.49
N PRO A 2 -14.54 -20.96 -20.98
CA PRO A 2 -14.74 -19.68 -21.66
C PRO A 2 -14.47 -18.55 -20.65
N LYS A 3 -13.61 -17.56 -21.07
CA LYS A 3 -13.37 -16.36 -20.27
C LYS A 3 -14.67 -15.60 -20.13
N ASN A 4 -15.12 -15.33 -18.91
CA ASN A 4 -16.27 -14.45 -18.67
C ASN A 4 -15.91 -13.06 -19.25
N PRO A 5 -16.62 -12.56 -20.27
CA PRO A 5 -16.27 -11.30 -20.94
C PRO A 5 -16.43 -10.06 -20.03
N LEU A 6 -17.09 -10.22 -18.88
CA LEU A 6 -17.34 -9.16 -17.89
C LEU A 6 -16.25 -9.10 -16.80
N LEU A 7 -15.33 -10.08 -16.77
CA LEU A 7 -14.26 -10.16 -15.79
C LEU A 7 -13.05 -9.41 -16.34
N THR A 8 -12.55 -8.45 -15.56
CA THR A 8 -11.35 -7.69 -15.89
C THR A 8 -10.25 -8.04 -14.91
N LEU A 9 -9.10 -8.44 -15.46
CA LEU A 9 -7.87 -8.70 -14.71
C LEU A 9 -6.86 -7.61 -15.06
N VAL A 10 -6.37 -6.92 -14.05
CA VAL A 10 -5.24 -5.98 -14.14
C VAL A 10 -4.10 -6.57 -13.33
N THR A 11 -2.90 -6.59 -13.92
CA THR A 11 -1.71 -7.16 -13.27
C THR A 11 -0.50 -6.27 -13.51
N GLU A 12 0.21 -5.95 -12.43
CA GLU A 12 1.47 -5.21 -12.45
C GLU A 12 2.53 -5.97 -11.63
N SER A 13 3.80 -5.84 -12.02
CA SER A 13 4.91 -6.51 -11.33
C SER A 13 6.12 -5.60 -11.24
N ILE A 14 6.87 -5.74 -10.15
CA ILE A 14 8.14 -5.05 -9.96
C ILE A 14 9.15 -5.92 -9.22
N ASP A 15 10.44 -5.72 -9.52
CA ASP A 15 11.53 -6.34 -8.78
C ASP A 15 12.07 -5.35 -7.75
N ILE A 16 12.18 -5.80 -6.49
CA ILE A 16 12.64 -5.03 -5.34
C ILE A 16 13.92 -5.67 -4.80
N LYS A 17 14.98 -4.88 -4.65
CA LYS A 17 16.27 -5.32 -4.10
C LYS A 17 16.20 -5.45 -2.57
N THR A 18 15.42 -6.43 -2.12
CA THR A 18 15.14 -6.71 -0.71
C THR A 18 14.74 -8.18 -0.58
N PRO A 19 15.13 -8.89 0.51
CA PRO A 19 14.74 -10.28 0.75
C PRO A 19 13.22 -10.45 0.78
N VAL A 20 12.73 -11.60 0.34
CA VAL A 20 11.29 -11.89 0.24
C VAL A 20 10.56 -11.77 1.57
N ASP A 21 11.18 -12.18 2.67
CA ASP A 21 10.58 -12.07 4.01
C ASP A 21 10.35 -10.61 4.43
N SER A 22 11.27 -9.72 4.10
CA SER A 22 11.13 -8.28 4.38
C SER A 22 10.04 -7.65 3.52
N VAL A 23 9.99 -7.97 2.22
CA VAL A 23 8.93 -7.49 1.32
C VAL A 23 7.57 -8.00 1.78
N PHE A 24 7.46 -9.30 2.07
CA PHE A 24 6.22 -9.91 2.55
C PHE A 24 5.75 -9.29 3.87
N THR A 25 6.67 -9.13 4.85
CA THR A 25 6.37 -8.53 6.15
C THR A 25 5.85 -7.10 6.00
N TYR A 26 6.39 -6.33 5.06
CA TYR A 26 5.89 -4.99 4.76
C TYR A 26 4.42 -5.04 4.30
N PHE A 27 4.08 -5.93 3.37
CA PHE A 27 2.70 -6.09 2.88
C PHE A 27 1.75 -6.70 3.91
N ALA A 28 2.28 -7.49 4.84
CA ALA A 28 1.52 -8.14 5.91
C ALA A 28 1.19 -7.22 7.09
N ARG A 29 1.67 -5.97 7.08
CA ARG A 29 1.41 -5.01 8.16
C ARG A 29 0.34 -4.01 7.78
N PRO A 30 -0.74 -3.89 8.58
CA PRO A 30 -1.87 -3.00 8.27
C PRO A 30 -1.48 -1.52 8.24
N GLU A 31 -0.53 -1.11 9.07
CA GLU A 31 -0.01 0.24 9.10
C GLU A 31 0.63 0.67 7.77
N HIS A 32 1.18 -0.28 7.01
CA HIS A 32 1.83 -0.01 5.73
C HIS A 32 0.86 0.01 4.53
N VAL A 33 -0.35 -0.53 4.69
CA VAL A 33 -1.34 -0.55 3.59
C VAL A 33 -1.70 0.89 3.17
N SER A 34 -1.82 1.81 4.14
CA SER A 34 -2.07 3.22 3.84
C SER A 34 -0.89 3.90 3.15
N ASP A 35 0.35 3.46 3.38
CA ASP A 35 1.54 4.05 2.78
C ASP A 35 1.72 3.67 1.31
N GLN A 36 1.27 2.46 0.93
CA GLN A 36 1.28 1.98 -0.45
C GLN A 36 0.38 2.83 -1.36
N ILE A 37 -0.72 3.34 -0.82
CA ILE A 37 -1.81 3.98 -1.57
C ILE A 37 -1.78 5.50 -1.44
N LYS A 38 -0.97 6.06 -0.55
CA LYS A 38 -0.80 7.51 -0.37
C LYS A 38 -0.10 8.15 -1.57
N ASN A 39 -0.81 8.20 -2.68
CA ASN A 39 -0.46 9.10 -3.76
C ASN A 39 -1.74 9.80 -4.22
N ASP A 40 -1.75 11.13 -4.18
CA ASP A 40 -2.87 11.98 -4.59
C ASP A 40 -3.39 11.69 -6.00
N MET A 41 -2.59 10.96 -6.80
CA MET A 41 -2.96 10.58 -8.16
C MET A 41 -4.00 9.45 -8.26
N VAL A 42 -4.23 8.67 -7.21
CA VAL A 42 -5.13 7.51 -7.26
C VAL A 42 -6.39 7.71 -6.42
N GLY A 43 -6.38 8.69 -5.51
CA GLY A 43 -7.53 9.00 -4.66
C GLY A 43 -8.04 7.80 -3.84
N MET A 44 -7.15 6.87 -3.49
CA MET A 44 -7.53 5.67 -2.72
C MET A 44 -7.02 5.76 -1.28
N THR A 45 -7.85 5.33 -0.35
CA THR A 45 -7.51 5.20 1.08
C THR A 45 -7.92 3.82 1.57
N VAL A 46 -7.06 3.19 2.37
CA VAL A 46 -7.39 1.93 3.05
C VAL A 46 -7.48 2.19 4.55
N ILE A 47 -8.57 1.72 5.15
CA ILE A 47 -8.84 1.86 6.57
C ILE A 47 -8.93 0.45 7.16
N PRO A 48 -7.98 0.03 8.01
CA PRO A 48 -8.08 -1.22 8.76
C PRO A 48 -9.35 -1.23 9.64
N MET A 49 -10.03 -2.37 9.73
CA MET A 49 -11.27 -2.53 10.52
C MET A 49 -11.06 -3.54 11.66
N ASP A 50 -10.98 -4.84 11.33
CA ASP A 50 -10.68 -5.89 12.29
C ASP A 50 -9.40 -6.61 11.85
N ILE A 51 -8.32 -6.37 12.60
CA ILE A 51 -6.98 -6.85 12.24
C ILE A 51 -6.71 -8.16 12.98
N LYS A 52 -6.49 -9.21 12.23
CA LYS A 52 -5.93 -10.46 12.71
C LYS A 52 -4.40 -10.39 12.70
N GLU A 53 -3.77 -11.22 13.49
CA GLU A 53 -2.32 -11.24 13.61
C GLU A 53 -1.62 -11.24 12.23
N GLY A 54 -0.77 -10.23 12.00
CA GLY A 54 0.02 -10.09 10.78
C GLY A 54 -0.80 -9.98 9.48
N MET A 55 -1.99 -9.36 9.48
CA MET A 55 -2.90 -9.33 8.32
C MET A 55 -3.37 -10.72 7.87
N GLY A 56 -3.32 -11.69 8.75
CA GLY A 56 -3.75 -13.07 8.49
C GLY A 56 -5.20 -13.19 8.02
N VAL A 57 -5.58 -14.41 7.65
CA VAL A 57 -6.96 -14.73 7.20
C VAL A 57 -7.99 -14.22 8.20
N GLY A 58 -9.04 -13.57 7.70
CA GLY A 58 -10.09 -12.93 8.51
C GLY A 58 -9.81 -11.46 8.86
N THR A 59 -8.64 -10.91 8.53
CA THR A 59 -8.43 -9.46 8.62
C THR A 59 -9.33 -8.73 7.67
N THR A 60 -10.04 -7.71 8.16
CA THR A 60 -10.93 -6.88 7.36
C THR A 60 -10.44 -5.44 7.26
N PHE A 61 -10.69 -4.84 6.11
CA PHE A 61 -10.35 -3.44 5.85
C PHE A 61 -11.30 -2.83 4.82
N ARG A 62 -11.46 -1.52 4.90
CA ARG A 62 -12.25 -0.74 3.95
C ARG A 62 -11.33 -0.03 2.96
N ILE A 63 -11.69 -0.12 1.69
CA ILE A 63 -11.07 0.67 0.63
C ILE A 63 -12.06 1.78 0.23
N ILE A 64 -11.54 3.00 0.12
CA ILE A 64 -12.26 4.16 -0.38
C ILE A 64 -11.49 4.66 -1.58
N GLY A 65 -12.14 4.79 -2.73
CA GLY A 65 -11.51 5.30 -3.95
C GLY A 65 -12.38 6.34 -4.64
N ASP A 66 -11.74 7.32 -5.27
CA ASP A 66 -12.42 8.28 -6.16
C ASP A 66 -12.20 7.89 -7.61
N PHE A 67 -13.27 7.59 -8.30
CA PHE A 67 -13.26 7.17 -9.70
C PHE A 67 -14.12 8.11 -10.54
N SER A 68 -13.47 8.97 -11.31
CA SER A 68 -14.14 9.93 -12.20
C SER A 68 -15.12 10.85 -11.44
N GLY A 69 -14.75 11.33 -10.26
CA GLY A 69 -15.57 12.19 -9.41
C GLY A 69 -16.67 11.45 -8.63
N LYS A 70 -16.62 10.12 -8.62
CA LYS A 70 -17.50 9.29 -7.78
C LYS A 70 -16.69 8.57 -6.73
N ARG A 71 -17.01 8.82 -5.47
CA ARG A 71 -16.47 8.09 -4.33
C ARG A 71 -17.11 6.72 -4.25
N LEU A 72 -16.29 5.67 -4.29
CA LEU A 72 -16.67 4.30 -4.08
C LEU A 72 -16.05 3.79 -2.79
N GLU A 73 -16.81 2.97 -2.06
CA GLU A 73 -16.36 2.33 -0.82
C GLU A 73 -16.69 0.85 -0.87
N TRP A 74 -15.73 0.01 -0.46
CA TRP A 74 -15.94 -1.43 -0.34
C TRP A 74 -15.12 -2.03 0.79
N ASP A 75 -15.71 -3.03 1.45
CA ASP A 75 -15.11 -3.75 2.56
C ASP A 75 -14.57 -5.08 2.07
N CYS A 76 -13.33 -5.37 2.45
CA CYS A 76 -12.56 -6.53 2.05
C CYS A 76 -12.15 -7.37 3.25
N GLU A 77 -11.94 -8.65 2.99
CA GLU A 77 -11.42 -9.62 3.93
C GLU A 77 -10.23 -10.35 3.31
N THR A 78 -9.16 -10.54 4.08
CA THR A 78 -8.06 -11.43 3.71
C THR A 78 -8.55 -12.88 3.76
N THR A 79 -8.55 -13.55 2.61
CA THR A 79 -9.07 -14.91 2.45
C THR A 79 -7.98 -15.97 2.27
N GLU A 80 -6.76 -15.55 1.92
CA GLU A 80 -5.59 -16.43 1.80
C GLU A 80 -4.36 -15.65 2.26
N PHE A 81 -3.51 -16.33 3.05
CA PHE A 81 -2.29 -15.75 3.58
C PHE A 81 -1.23 -16.86 3.69
N VAL A 82 -0.33 -16.89 2.73
CA VAL A 82 0.77 -17.85 2.67
C VAL A 82 2.08 -17.10 2.78
N ARG A 83 2.81 -17.34 3.88
CA ARG A 83 4.03 -16.58 4.20
C ARG A 83 5.04 -16.63 3.05
N ASN A 84 5.56 -15.46 2.67
CA ASN A 84 6.53 -15.26 1.60
C ASN A 84 6.07 -15.66 0.20
N GLU A 85 4.79 -16.00 0.03
CA GLU A 85 4.25 -16.48 -1.24
C GLU A 85 3.05 -15.66 -1.70
N LYS A 86 2.02 -15.48 -0.86
CA LYS A 86 0.76 -14.92 -1.31
C LYS A 86 -0.11 -14.30 -0.22
N ILE A 87 -0.73 -13.19 -0.58
CA ILE A 87 -1.84 -12.58 0.19
C ILE A 87 -2.99 -12.31 -0.77
N VAL A 88 -4.20 -12.81 -0.44
CA VAL A 88 -5.42 -12.58 -1.21
C VAL A 88 -6.47 -11.94 -0.33
N ALA A 89 -7.08 -10.86 -0.81
CA ALA A 89 -8.24 -10.28 -0.17
C ALA A 89 -9.39 -10.15 -1.16
N LYS A 90 -10.63 -10.34 -0.66
CA LYS A 90 -11.86 -10.29 -1.45
C LYS A 90 -12.84 -9.30 -0.84
N GLN A 91 -13.59 -8.63 -1.71
CA GLN A 91 -14.73 -7.85 -1.27
C GLN A 91 -15.81 -8.77 -0.71
N PHE A 92 -16.36 -8.43 0.46
CA PHE A 92 -17.57 -9.03 1.00
C PHE A 92 -18.75 -8.03 1.04
N LYS A 93 -18.46 -6.72 0.95
CA LYS A 93 -19.47 -5.67 0.86
C LYS A 93 -18.96 -4.54 -0.03
N GLY A 94 -19.75 -4.11 -1.00
CA GLY A 94 -19.36 -3.01 -1.89
C GLY A 94 -20.07 -3.03 -3.24
N PRO A 95 -19.64 -2.13 -4.15
CA PRO A 95 -20.35 -1.90 -5.41
C PRO A 95 -20.03 -2.94 -6.51
N PHE A 96 -18.92 -3.68 -6.39
CA PHE A 96 -18.52 -4.64 -7.42
C PHE A 96 -19.32 -5.93 -7.28
N LYS A 97 -19.64 -6.61 -8.38
CA LYS A 97 -20.15 -7.98 -8.34
C LYS A 97 -19.09 -8.96 -7.84
N ARG A 98 -17.86 -8.70 -8.20
CA ARG A 98 -16.66 -9.38 -7.73
C ARG A 98 -15.52 -8.38 -7.65
N TRP A 99 -14.72 -8.48 -6.61
CA TRP A 99 -13.47 -7.79 -6.48
C TRP A 99 -12.52 -8.63 -5.63
N GLN A 100 -11.32 -8.84 -6.15
CA GLN A 100 -10.27 -9.57 -5.47
C GLN A 100 -8.94 -8.93 -5.80
N ILE A 101 -8.09 -8.72 -4.78
CA ILE A 101 -6.69 -8.39 -4.94
C ILE A 101 -5.83 -9.58 -4.54
N THR A 102 -4.79 -9.84 -5.32
CA THR A 102 -3.81 -10.88 -5.06
C THR A 102 -2.43 -10.25 -5.12
N ASN A 103 -1.63 -10.42 -4.07
CA ASN A 103 -0.22 -10.10 -4.03
C ASN A 103 0.55 -11.42 -3.99
N GLU A 104 1.39 -11.67 -5.00
CA GLU A 104 2.27 -12.84 -5.08
C GLU A 104 3.71 -12.40 -4.94
N PHE A 105 4.48 -13.13 -4.13
CA PHE A 105 5.86 -12.84 -3.80
C PHE A 105 6.74 -13.99 -4.30
N LYS A 106 7.79 -13.66 -5.04
CA LYS A 106 8.73 -14.64 -5.56
C LYS A 106 10.16 -14.21 -5.28
N SER A 107 10.90 -14.99 -4.50
CA SER A 107 12.34 -14.80 -4.37
C SER A 107 13.01 -15.05 -5.73
N LEU A 108 13.87 -14.14 -6.16
CA LEU A 108 14.72 -14.26 -7.34
C LEU A 108 16.20 -14.39 -6.95
N GLY A 109 16.51 -14.44 -5.65
CA GLY A 109 17.82 -14.51 -5.04
C GLY A 109 17.77 -14.01 -3.60
N ASP A 110 18.89 -14.01 -2.90
CA ASP A 110 18.95 -13.69 -1.47
C ASP A 110 18.46 -12.28 -1.15
N ASN A 111 18.68 -11.34 -2.05
CA ASN A 111 18.30 -9.93 -1.88
C ASN A 111 17.57 -9.38 -3.10
N LEU A 112 16.70 -10.18 -3.71
CA LEU A 112 15.89 -9.76 -4.84
C LEU A 112 14.55 -10.48 -4.82
N THR A 113 13.48 -9.73 -4.77
CA THR A 113 12.09 -10.24 -4.74
C THR A 113 11.29 -9.64 -5.88
N ARG A 114 10.58 -10.49 -6.61
CA ARG A 114 9.48 -10.04 -7.49
C ARG A 114 8.20 -10.06 -6.72
N ILE A 115 7.50 -8.92 -6.75
CA ILE A 115 6.10 -8.86 -6.35
C ILE A 115 5.24 -8.69 -7.60
N THR A 116 4.15 -9.46 -7.66
CA THR A 116 3.09 -9.34 -8.65
C THR A 116 1.80 -9.02 -7.95
N MET A 117 1.21 -7.87 -8.27
CA MET A 117 -0.09 -7.44 -7.77
C MET A 117 -1.13 -7.62 -8.89
N SER A 118 -2.23 -8.30 -8.59
CA SER A 118 -3.32 -8.52 -9.52
C SER A 118 -4.64 -8.08 -8.89
N VAL A 119 -5.45 -7.36 -9.64
CA VAL A 119 -6.83 -7.03 -9.27
C VAL A 119 -7.77 -7.65 -10.30
N ASP A 120 -8.64 -8.52 -9.82
CA ASP A 120 -9.66 -9.23 -10.58
C ASP A 120 -11.03 -8.71 -10.13
N TYR A 121 -11.77 -8.08 -11.04
CA TYR A 121 -13.04 -7.45 -10.70
C TYR A 121 -14.09 -7.58 -11.80
N GLU A 122 -15.36 -7.49 -11.38
CA GLU A 122 -16.53 -7.44 -12.25
C GLU A 122 -17.42 -6.26 -11.86
N MET A 123 -17.64 -5.35 -12.82
CA MET A 123 -18.50 -4.19 -12.61
C MET A 123 -19.99 -4.56 -12.53
N PRO A 124 -20.81 -3.82 -11.76
CA PRO A 124 -22.22 -4.16 -11.56
C PRO A 124 -23.12 -3.96 -12.79
N PHE A 125 -22.66 -3.27 -13.81
CA PHE A 125 -23.49 -2.74 -14.89
C PHE A 125 -23.55 -3.59 -16.18
N GLY A 126 -23.22 -4.87 -16.14
CA GLY A 126 -23.29 -5.76 -17.31
C GLY A 126 -22.43 -5.30 -18.50
N PRO A 127 -22.86 -5.51 -19.78
CA PRO A 127 -22.02 -5.23 -20.94
C PRO A 127 -21.60 -3.75 -21.11
N LEU A 128 -22.45 -2.80 -20.73
CA LEU A 128 -22.13 -1.37 -20.76
C LEU A 128 -21.09 -1.00 -19.71
N GLY A 129 -21.16 -1.61 -18.53
CA GLY A 129 -20.15 -1.44 -17.48
C GLY A 129 -18.78 -1.95 -17.93
N ALA A 130 -18.72 -3.08 -18.62
CA ALA A 130 -17.48 -3.65 -19.13
C ALA A 130 -16.78 -2.77 -20.18
N ILE A 131 -17.55 -2.05 -21.02
CA ILE A 131 -17.00 -1.11 -22.01
C ILE A 131 -16.44 0.14 -21.33
N LEU A 132 -17.16 0.72 -20.38
CA LEU A 132 -16.73 1.88 -19.61
C LEU A 132 -15.52 1.54 -18.72
N ASP A 133 -15.48 0.34 -18.19
CA ASP A 133 -14.42 -0.20 -17.39
C ASP A 133 -13.09 -0.29 -18.15
N LYS A 134 -13.06 -0.98 -19.28
CA LYS A 134 -11.85 -1.11 -20.11
C LYS A 134 -11.26 0.24 -20.52
N ALA A 135 -12.10 1.26 -20.72
CA ALA A 135 -11.66 2.58 -21.18
C ALA A 135 -11.12 3.49 -20.07
N LYS A 136 -11.62 3.35 -18.83
CA LYS A 136 -11.32 4.29 -17.74
C LYS A 136 -10.84 3.61 -16.46
N PHE A 137 -11.61 2.65 -15.94
CA PHE A 137 -11.32 2.05 -14.63
C PHE A 137 -10.06 1.17 -14.69
N GLY A 138 -9.96 0.27 -15.67
CA GLY A 138 -8.81 -0.63 -15.81
C GLY A 138 -7.49 0.12 -15.96
N LYS A 139 -7.48 1.22 -16.75
CA LYS A 139 -6.29 2.08 -16.88
C LYS A 139 -5.93 2.79 -15.58
N SER A 140 -6.93 3.29 -14.85
CA SER A 140 -6.71 3.93 -13.54
C SER A 140 -6.20 2.93 -12.51
N ALA A 141 -6.77 1.73 -12.48
CA ALA A 141 -6.34 0.66 -11.59
C ALA A 141 -4.88 0.24 -11.88
N ALA A 142 -4.52 0.01 -13.16
CA ALA A 142 -3.15 -0.31 -13.55
C ALA A 142 -2.17 0.79 -13.12
N LYS A 143 -2.48 2.05 -13.40
CA LYS A 143 -1.66 3.19 -13.01
C LYS A 143 -1.49 3.30 -11.50
N GLY A 144 -2.58 3.06 -10.75
CA GLY A 144 -2.55 3.05 -9.29
C GLY A 144 -1.67 1.95 -8.72
N MET A 145 -1.80 0.73 -9.25
CA MET A 145 -0.98 -0.41 -8.84
C MET A 145 0.50 -0.20 -9.17
N GLU A 146 0.81 0.26 -10.38
CA GLU A 146 2.16 0.63 -10.78
C GLU A 146 2.77 1.62 -9.79
N THR A 147 2.05 2.71 -9.51
CA THR A 147 2.50 3.75 -8.58
C THR A 147 2.72 3.20 -7.16
N ALA A 148 1.78 2.38 -6.65
CA ALA A 148 1.91 1.76 -5.34
C ALA A 148 3.16 0.86 -5.26
N LEU A 149 3.41 0.04 -6.28
CA LEU A 149 4.58 -0.82 -6.35
C LEU A 149 5.90 -0.02 -6.41
N TYR A 150 5.96 1.08 -7.16
CA TYR A 150 7.13 1.97 -7.19
C TYR A 150 7.38 2.64 -5.84
N ASN A 151 6.34 3.07 -5.14
CA ASN A 151 6.47 3.65 -3.80
C ASN A 151 7.05 2.63 -2.81
N VAL A 152 6.50 1.41 -2.79
CA VAL A 152 7.00 0.33 -1.95
C VAL A 152 8.46 0.00 -2.27
N LYS A 153 8.80 -0.09 -3.56
CA LYS A 153 10.19 -0.29 -3.99
C LYS A 153 11.10 0.79 -3.44
N GLY A 154 10.73 2.06 -3.60
CA GLY A 154 11.50 3.19 -3.09
C GLY A 154 11.72 3.12 -1.58
N LEU A 155 10.67 2.77 -0.81
CA LEU A 155 10.74 2.63 0.64
C LEU A 155 11.68 1.47 1.06
N LEU A 156 11.51 0.29 0.46
CA LEU A 156 12.25 -0.91 0.83
C LEU A 156 13.71 -0.90 0.35
N GLU A 157 14.02 -0.18 -0.72
CA GLU A 157 15.39 0.02 -1.20
C GLU A 157 16.10 1.23 -0.57
N GLY A 158 15.44 1.92 0.39
CA GLY A 158 16.00 3.08 1.07
C GLY A 158 16.05 4.37 0.23
N ASN A 159 15.41 4.39 -0.94
CA ASN A 159 15.37 5.53 -1.87
C ASN A 159 14.00 6.25 -1.84
N GLY A 160 13.08 5.77 -1.02
CA GLY A 160 11.73 6.31 -0.91
C GLY A 160 11.59 7.39 0.16
N SER A 161 10.51 8.16 0.07
CA SER A 161 10.06 9.09 1.11
C SER A 161 8.69 8.69 1.62
N ILE A 162 8.50 8.75 2.93
CA ILE A 162 7.20 8.56 3.57
C ILE A 162 6.64 9.93 3.94
N PRO A 163 5.40 10.28 3.54
CA PRO A 163 4.77 11.50 4.03
C PRO A 163 4.49 11.35 5.54
N VAL A 164 4.98 12.30 6.32
CA VAL A 164 4.75 12.35 7.77
C VAL A 164 3.81 13.50 8.07
N TYR A 165 2.66 13.20 8.69
CA TYR A 165 1.73 14.22 9.18
C TYR A 165 2.09 14.57 10.61
N ILE A 166 2.42 15.83 10.84
CA ILE A 166 2.76 16.34 12.17
C ILE A 166 1.82 17.50 12.52
N THR A 167 1.59 17.73 13.81
CA THR A 167 0.82 18.87 14.28
C THR A 167 1.56 20.19 13.97
N LEU A 168 0.84 21.31 13.94
CA LEU A 168 1.45 22.62 13.73
C LEU A 168 2.53 22.93 14.79
N ASP A 169 2.28 22.55 16.06
CA ASP A 169 3.24 22.71 17.15
C ASP A 169 4.51 21.90 16.90
N ALA A 170 4.37 20.62 16.52
CA ALA A 170 5.51 19.77 16.18
C ALA A 170 6.28 20.31 14.97
N TYR A 171 5.58 20.87 13.97
CA TYR A 171 6.23 21.49 12.82
C TYR A 171 7.04 22.75 13.22
N GLN A 172 6.50 23.58 14.10
CA GLN A 172 7.22 24.76 14.61
C GLN A 172 8.48 24.37 15.38
N LYS A 173 8.40 23.32 16.21
CA LYS A 173 9.58 22.75 16.90
C LYS A 173 10.62 22.23 15.92
N LEU A 174 10.20 21.51 14.88
CA LEU A 174 11.07 21.02 13.81
C LEU A 174 11.76 22.16 13.06
N LEU A 175 11.05 23.27 12.76
CA LEU A 175 11.62 24.46 12.16
C LEU A 175 12.66 25.14 13.07
N ALA A 176 12.44 25.15 14.38
CA ALA A 176 13.40 25.68 15.35
C ALA A 176 14.69 24.84 15.40
N GLU A 177 14.58 23.51 15.38
CA GLU A 177 15.73 22.61 15.30
C GLU A 177 16.47 22.74 13.97
N LYS A 178 15.75 22.79 12.83
CA LYS A 178 16.32 23.09 11.52
C LYS A 178 17.21 24.35 11.54
N LYS A 179 16.76 25.40 12.23
CA LYS A 179 17.46 26.68 12.35
C LYS A 179 18.79 26.53 13.11
N LYS A 180 18.79 25.72 14.17
CA LYS A 180 20.01 25.36 14.94
C LYS A 180 21.01 24.57 14.10
N MET A 181 20.55 23.82 13.12
CA MET A 181 21.36 22.99 12.21
C MET A 181 21.76 23.72 10.91
N ASN A 182 21.96 25.04 10.94
CA ASN A 182 22.35 25.86 9.78
C ASN A 182 21.35 25.76 8.59
N ASN A 183 20.04 25.67 8.88
CA ASN A 183 18.97 25.64 7.89
C ASN A 183 19.04 24.44 6.91
N VAL A 184 19.49 23.28 7.37
CA VAL A 184 19.41 22.03 6.59
C VAL A 184 18.00 21.76 6.08
N PRO A 185 17.79 20.87 5.09
CA PRO A 185 16.43 20.43 4.68
C PRO A 185 15.62 19.90 5.87
N VAL A 186 14.30 20.09 5.83
CA VAL A 186 13.39 19.65 6.91
C VAL A 186 13.49 18.14 7.15
N SER A 187 13.64 17.35 6.09
CA SER A 187 13.88 15.89 6.18
C SER A 187 15.14 15.56 6.98
N THR A 188 16.24 16.26 6.74
CA THR A 188 17.51 16.07 7.46
C THR A 188 17.37 16.43 8.94
N ALA A 189 16.68 17.53 9.26
CA ALA A 189 16.40 17.90 10.64
C ALA A 189 15.53 16.88 11.36
N LEU A 190 14.51 16.33 10.67
CA LEU A 190 13.66 15.28 11.20
C LEU A 190 14.45 13.99 11.47
N THR A 191 15.27 13.55 10.53
CA THR A 191 16.13 12.36 10.69
C THR A 191 17.03 12.50 11.94
N ALA A 192 17.72 13.63 12.09
CA ALA A 192 18.60 13.86 13.24
C ALA A 192 17.85 13.87 14.59
N ILE A 193 16.59 14.36 14.62
CA ILE A 193 15.74 14.31 15.81
C ILE A 193 15.37 12.84 16.15
N LEU A 194 15.00 12.06 15.15
CA LEU A 194 14.62 10.65 15.34
C LEU A 194 15.80 9.80 15.79
N GLU A 195 16.99 10.00 15.23
CA GLU A 195 18.24 9.34 15.63
C GLU A 195 18.56 9.63 17.10
N LYS A 196 18.49 10.90 17.49
CA LYS A 196 18.71 11.31 18.89
C LYS A 196 17.69 10.68 19.85
N TYR A 197 16.44 10.51 19.42
CA TYR A 197 15.41 9.89 20.24
C TYR A 197 15.67 8.40 20.44
N SER A 198 16.05 7.67 19.38
CA SER A 198 16.39 6.24 19.49
C SER A 198 17.61 5.97 20.35
N GLU A 199 18.61 6.85 20.34
CA GLU A 199 19.76 6.76 21.25
C GLU A 199 19.39 6.98 22.72
N MET A 200 18.44 7.89 22.99
CA MET A 200 17.92 8.12 24.33
C MET A 200 17.12 6.94 24.89
N GLU A 201 16.30 6.29 24.06
CA GLU A 201 15.57 5.07 24.45
C GLU A 201 16.53 3.93 24.75
N ALA A 202 17.51 3.67 23.89
CA ALA A 202 18.52 2.64 24.09
C ALA A 202 19.33 2.82 25.41
N THR A 203 19.57 4.09 25.82
CA THR A 203 20.26 4.40 27.08
C THR A 203 19.35 4.32 28.32
N SER A 204 18.04 4.37 28.15
CA SER A 204 17.07 4.27 29.26
C SER A 204 16.74 2.81 29.63
N GLU A 205 16.87 1.87 28.70
CA GLU A 205 16.65 0.43 28.95
C GLU A 205 17.85 -0.28 29.59
N THR A 206 18.99 0.40 29.70
CA THR A 206 20.24 -0.16 30.30
C THR A 206 20.47 0.28 31.75
N LYS A 207 19.53 0.95 32.37
CA LYS A 207 19.53 1.33 33.80
C LYS A 207 18.44 0.65 34.57
#